data_647b8cb2742fcebed8acef6beab77665
#
_entry.id   647b8cb2742fcebed8acef6beab77665
#
_cell.length_a   1.000
_cell.length_b   1.000
_cell.length_c   1.000
_cell.angle_alpha   90.00
_cell.angle_beta   90.00
_cell.angle_gamma   90.00
#
_symmetry.space_group_name_H-M   'P 1'
#
loop_
_entity.id
_entity.type
_entity.pdbx_description
1 polymer ?
#
loop_
_entity_poly.entity_id
_entity_poly.type
_entity_poly.pdbx_seq_one_letter_code
_entity_poly.pdbx_strand_id
1 'polypeptide(L)'
;YEIAVIIQEGIRRMYDDGESIFYFLTLMNENYEMPAMPPGCADGILKGMYRVKPSENTQSKLRAQLLGSGAILNEALKAQRILDEKYGVAADVWSVTSYKQLYRDGHDTERWNHLHPAETPRVPYVTACLQDAPGVFVAASDYVKALPGSISRWVPGRLASLGTDGFGRSESRAALRDFFEVDARHITLATLGALHRECKVQIEVVQRAMRDLEINPEKVNPVLA
;
A
#
# COMPACT_ATOMS: atom_id res chain seq x y z
N TYR A 1 6.38 3.61 16.14
CA TYR A 1 6.73 2.23 16.51
C TYR A 1 7.37 1.45 15.36
N GLU A 2 6.99 1.66 14.09
CA GLU A 2 7.64 1.00 12.94
C GLU A 2 9.12 1.30 12.88
N ILE A 3 9.48 2.59 12.97
CA ILE A 3 10.87 3.05 12.97
C ILE A 3 11.64 2.44 14.17
N ALA A 4 11.04 2.41 15.36
CA ALA A 4 11.65 1.84 16.54
C ALA A 4 11.98 0.36 16.37
N VAL A 5 11.04 -0.43 15.85
CA VAL A 5 11.23 -1.86 15.56
C VAL A 5 12.34 -2.08 14.53
N ILE A 6 12.35 -1.29 13.45
CA ILE A 6 13.38 -1.40 12.40
C ILE A 6 14.77 -1.01 12.93
N ILE A 7 14.87 0.06 13.71
CA ILE A 7 16.15 0.48 14.30
C ILE A 7 16.66 -0.56 15.30
N GLN A 8 15.79 -1.08 16.17
CA GLN A 8 16.15 -2.12 17.14
C GLN A 8 16.71 -3.36 16.43
N GLU A 9 16.05 -3.83 15.38
CA GLU A 9 16.54 -4.96 14.58
C GLU A 9 17.85 -4.63 13.86
N GLY A 10 17.98 -3.41 13.34
CA GLY A 10 19.22 -2.97 12.70
C GLY A 10 20.41 -2.96 13.67
N ILE A 11 20.21 -2.50 14.91
CA ILE A 11 21.23 -2.53 15.96
C ILE A 11 21.63 -3.98 16.27
N ARG A 12 20.65 -4.86 16.50
CA ARG A 12 20.89 -6.28 16.77
C ARG A 12 21.72 -6.93 15.65
N ARG A 13 21.35 -6.76 14.40
CA ARG A 13 22.05 -7.37 13.26
C ARG A 13 23.46 -6.83 13.06
N MET A 14 23.66 -5.52 13.21
CA MET A 14 24.96 -4.90 13.00
C MET A 14 25.94 -5.10 14.17
N TYR A 15 25.45 -5.09 15.42
CA TYR A 15 26.32 -5.14 16.60
C TYR A 15 26.34 -6.50 17.27
N ASP A 16 25.19 -7.18 17.43
CA ASP A 16 25.16 -8.48 18.11
C ASP A 16 25.53 -9.61 17.13
N ASP A 17 24.98 -9.59 15.93
CA ASP A 17 25.24 -10.63 14.90
C ASP A 17 26.47 -10.31 14.05
N GLY A 18 27.00 -9.08 14.08
CA GLY A 18 28.17 -8.65 13.29
C GLY A 18 27.93 -8.62 11.79
N GLU A 19 26.68 -8.48 11.32
CA GLU A 19 26.37 -8.44 9.90
C GLU A 19 26.89 -7.16 9.23
N SER A 20 27.51 -7.29 8.04
CA SER A 20 27.95 -6.14 7.24
C SER A 20 26.78 -5.57 6.42
N ILE A 21 25.91 -4.83 7.08
CA ILE A 21 24.70 -4.21 6.48
C ILE A 21 24.58 -2.75 6.93
N PHE A 22 23.69 -2.01 6.24
CA PHE A 22 23.25 -0.68 6.68
C PHE A 22 21.76 -0.52 6.40
N TYR A 23 21.13 0.38 7.13
CA TYR A 23 19.73 0.76 6.94
C TYR A 23 19.63 2.17 6.38
N PHE A 24 18.75 2.36 5.42
CA PHE A 24 18.36 3.66 4.90
C PHE A 24 16.87 3.87 5.19
N LEU A 25 16.56 4.83 6.06
CA LEU A 25 15.19 5.16 6.47
C LEU A 25 14.82 6.55 5.94
N THR A 26 13.71 6.65 5.22
CA THR A 26 13.15 7.93 4.81
C THR A 26 12.10 8.37 5.83
N LEU A 27 12.23 9.60 6.29
CA LEU A 27 11.34 10.20 7.28
C LEU A 27 10.74 11.47 6.72
N MET A 28 9.50 11.77 7.10
CA MET A 28 8.89 13.05 6.81
C MET A 28 9.23 14.05 7.91
N ASN A 29 9.38 15.32 7.55
CA ASN A 29 9.67 16.42 8.48
C ASN A 29 8.39 17.06 9.08
N GLU A 30 7.32 16.29 9.19
CA GLU A 30 6.03 16.71 9.72
C GLU A 30 5.53 15.68 10.72
N ASN A 31 4.87 16.13 11.76
CA ASN A 31 4.27 15.25 12.74
C ASN A 31 2.98 14.66 12.19
N TYR A 32 2.91 13.34 12.11
CA TYR A 32 1.71 12.59 11.74
C TYR A 32 1.18 11.83 12.94
N GLU A 33 -0.15 11.75 13.00
CA GLU A 33 -0.79 10.82 13.93
C GLU A 33 -0.45 9.39 13.52
N MET A 34 0.09 8.62 14.48
CA MET A 34 0.43 7.22 14.28
C MET A 34 -0.61 6.36 14.99
N PRO A 35 -1.26 5.40 14.30
CA PRO A 35 -2.14 4.44 14.95
C PRO A 35 -1.40 3.66 16.05
N ALA A 36 -2.14 3.14 17.04
CA ALA A 36 -1.55 2.23 18.03
C ALA A 36 -0.95 1.00 17.34
N MET A 37 0.17 0.50 17.87
CA MET A 37 0.83 -0.69 17.33
C MET A 37 -0.08 -1.92 17.48
N PRO A 38 -0.47 -2.59 16.38
CA PRO A 38 -1.23 -3.83 16.49
C PRO A 38 -0.41 -4.94 17.17
N PRO A 39 -1.05 -5.80 17.98
CA PRO A 39 -0.33 -6.91 18.61
C PRO A 39 0.31 -7.84 17.57
N GLY A 40 1.55 -8.27 17.82
CA GLY A 40 2.25 -9.27 16.99
C GLY A 40 2.70 -8.81 15.61
N CYS A 41 2.64 -7.49 15.30
CA CYS A 41 3.00 -7.01 13.96
C CYS A 41 4.51 -6.76 13.73
N ALA A 42 5.36 -6.94 14.75
CA ALA A 42 6.80 -6.64 14.66
C ALA A 42 7.48 -7.38 13.50
N ASP A 43 7.23 -8.68 13.34
CA ASP A 43 7.77 -9.47 12.22
C ASP A 43 7.32 -8.93 10.86
N GLY A 44 6.06 -8.51 10.74
CA GLY A 44 5.52 -7.94 9.52
C GLY A 44 6.18 -6.59 9.19
N ILE A 45 6.45 -5.76 10.18
CA ILE A 45 7.20 -4.50 10.03
C ILE A 45 8.57 -4.78 9.41
N LEU A 46 9.29 -5.80 9.92
CA LEU A 46 10.63 -6.18 9.44
C LEU A 46 10.60 -6.86 8.07
N LYS A 47 9.55 -7.61 7.77
CA LYS A 47 9.36 -8.27 6.46
C LYS A 47 8.82 -7.33 5.37
N GLY A 48 8.43 -6.12 5.74
CA GLY A 48 8.08 -5.06 4.79
C GLY A 48 6.61 -4.71 4.69
N MET A 49 5.68 -5.47 5.30
CA MET A 49 4.26 -5.11 5.39
C MET A 49 3.52 -5.86 6.49
N TYR A 50 2.47 -5.26 7.00
CA TYR A 50 1.53 -5.88 7.94
C TYR A 50 0.14 -5.24 7.83
N ARG A 51 -0.91 -5.95 8.25
CA ARG A 51 -2.26 -5.40 8.29
C ARG A 51 -2.43 -4.52 9.53
N VAL A 52 -2.55 -3.21 9.31
CA VAL A 52 -2.67 -2.22 10.39
C VAL A 52 -4.11 -2.07 10.87
N LYS A 53 -5.08 -2.14 9.94
CA LYS A 53 -6.49 -2.02 10.29
C LYS A 53 -7.37 -2.88 9.40
N PRO A 54 -7.99 -3.95 9.94
CA PRO A 54 -9.01 -4.71 9.22
C PRO A 54 -10.28 -3.86 9.05
N SER A 55 -11.10 -4.20 8.07
CA SER A 55 -12.44 -3.64 7.96
C SER A 55 -13.35 -4.15 9.08
N GLU A 56 -14.13 -3.25 9.65
CA GLU A 56 -15.17 -3.61 10.63
C GLU A 56 -16.46 -4.10 9.93
N ASN A 57 -16.63 -3.78 8.65
CA ASN A 57 -17.78 -4.18 7.84
C ASN A 57 -17.59 -5.60 7.28
N THR A 58 -17.96 -6.59 8.08
CA THR A 58 -17.84 -8.01 7.70
C THR A 58 -18.95 -8.48 6.75
N GLN A 59 -20.02 -7.70 6.57
CA GLN A 59 -21.19 -8.08 5.77
C GLN A 59 -21.07 -7.67 4.31
N SER A 60 -20.21 -6.71 3.99
CA SER A 60 -20.05 -6.25 2.61
C SER A 60 -19.45 -7.34 1.72
N LYS A 61 -20.06 -7.51 0.53
CA LYS A 61 -19.52 -8.35 -0.55
C LYS A 61 -18.48 -7.61 -1.40
N LEU A 62 -18.44 -6.28 -1.29
CA LEU A 62 -17.44 -5.46 -1.96
C LEU A 62 -16.21 -5.33 -1.05
N ARG A 63 -15.10 -5.91 -1.49
CA ARG A 63 -13.88 -5.99 -0.67
C ARG A 63 -12.70 -5.32 -1.38
N ALA A 64 -11.81 -4.72 -0.60
CA ALA A 64 -10.59 -4.13 -1.09
C ALA A 64 -9.43 -4.27 -0.10
N GLN A 65 -8.20 -4.24 -0.61
CA GLN A 65 -6.96 -4.25 0.14
C GLN A 65 -6.20 -2.96 -0.20
N LEU A 66 -6.06 -2.06 0.77
CA LEU A 66 -5.39 -0.77 0.61
C LEU A 66 -3.99 -0.86 1.22
N LEU A 67 -2.96 -0.71 0.40
CA LEU A 67 -1.57 -0.75 0.80
C LEU A 67 -1.03 0.69 0.85
N GLY A 68 -0.83 1.23 2.06
CA GLY A 68 -0.27 2.57 2.28
C GLY A 68 1.16 2.51 2.77
N SER A 69 2.04 3.40 2.30
CA SER A 69 3.41 3.51 2.79
C SER A 69 3.70 4.90 3.35
N GLY A 70 4.52 4.97 4.41
CA GLY A 70 4.91 6.23 5.04
C GLY A 70 3.70 7.08 5.45
N ALA A 71 3.74 8.38 5.17
CA ALA A 71 2.65 9.31 5.48
C ALA A 71 1.35 9.03 4.71
N ILE A 72 1.42 8.36 3.56
CA ILE A 72 0.25 8.00 2.74
C ILE A 72 -0.59 6.90 3.40
N LEU A 73 -0.07 6.18 4.39
CA LEU A 73 -0.87 5.29 5.23
C LEU A 73 -2.10 6.00 5.83
N ASN A 74 -1.94 7.26 6.28
CA ASN A 74 -3.06 8.05 6.80
C ASN A 74 -4.12 8.35 5.73
N GLU A 75 -3.72 8.53 4.48
CA GLU A 75 -4.66 8.70 3.36
C GLU A 75 -5.40 7.38 3.05
N ALA A 76 -4.72 6.24 3.14
CA ALA A 76 -5.37 4.92 3.01
C ALA A 76 -6.38 4.66 4.14
N LEU A 77 -6.07 5.04 5.39
CA LEU A 77 -6.99 4.96 6.52
C LEU A 77 -8.23 5.86 6.37
N LYS A 78 -8.05 7.06 5.79
CA LYS A 78 -9.18 7.94 5.44
C LYS A 78 -10.01 7.35 4.30
N ALA A 79 -9.36 6.80 3.27
CA ALA A 79 -10.04 6.16 2.15
C ALA A 79 -10.88 4.96 2.61
N GLN A 80 -10.37 4.14 3.55
CA GLN A 80 -11.13 3.05 4.17
C GLN A 80 -12.48 3.54 4.70
N ARG A 81 -12.48 4.65 5.46
CA ARG A 81 -13.72 5.23 6.01
C ARG A 81 -14.66 5.73 4.92
N ILE A 82 -14.14 6.46 3.93
CA ILE A 82 -14.95 6.95 2.80
C ILE A 82 -15.57 5.79 2.02
N LEU A 83 -14.81 4.73 1.77
CA LEU A 83 -15.26 3.54 1.06
C LEU A 83 -16.40 2.84 1.81
N ASP A 84 -16.26 2.66 3.12
CA ASP A 84 -17.29 2.02 3.93
C ASP A 84 -18.55 2.88 4.05
N GLU A 85 -18.41 4.15 4.49
CA GLU A 85 -19.53 5.04 4.79
C GLU A 85 -20.33 5.45 3.55
N LYS A 86 -19.67 5.73 2.42
CA LYS A 86 -20.33 6.27 1.24
C LYS A 86 -20.64 5.23 0.17
N TYR A 87 -19.86 4.14 0.09
CA TYR A 87 -19.94 3.19 -1.02
C TYR A 87 -20.14 1.74 -0.56
N GLY A 88 -20.19 1.49 0.75
CA GLY A 88 -20.40 0.15 1.30
C GLY A 88 -19.29 -0.85 0.95
N VAL A 89 -18.07 -0.36 0.68
CA VAL A 89 -16.91 -1.19 0.36
C VAL A 89 -16.09 -1.43 1.62
N ALA A 90 -15.99 -2.69 2.03
CA ALA A 90 -15.17 -3.10 3.15
C ALA A 90 -13.70 -3.24 2.72
N ALA A 91 -12.84 -2.35 3.21
CA ALA A 91 -11.42 -2.33 2.88
C ALA A 91 -10.56 -2.67 4.10
N ASP A 92 -9.59 -3.58 3.96
CA ASP A 92 -8.51 -3.74 4.93
C ASP A 92 -7.35 -2.80 4.58
N VAL A 93 -6.69 -2.24 5.59
CA VAL A 93 -5.54 -1.35 5.38
C VAL A 93 -4.26 -2.04 5.85
N TRP A 94 -3.26 -2.02 4.97
CA TRP A 94 -1.93 -2.56 5.18
C TRP A 94 -0.91 -1.43 5.23
N SER A 95 -0.04 -1.43 6.22
CA SER A 95 1.15 -0.59 6.22
C SER A 95 2.27 -1.30 5.49
N VAL A 96 2.82 -0.66 4.45
CA VAL A 96 3.99 -1.17 3.73
C VAL A 96 5.20 -0.38 4.19
N THR A 97 5.99 -0.99 5.05
CA THR A 97 7.20 -0.40 5.63
C THR A 97 8.39 -0.46 4.66
N SER A 98 8.40 -1.45 3.74
CA SER A 98 9.47 -1.57 2.75
C SER A 98 9.07 -2.37 1.50
N TYR A 99 8.76 -1.68 0.41
CA TYR A 99 8.61 -2.32 -0.91
C TYR A 99 9.89 -3.03 -1.36
N LYS A 100 11.06 -2.47 -1.03
CA LYS A 100 12.35 -3.09 -1.35
C LYS A 100 12.52 -4.45 -0.69
N GLN A 101 12.10 -4.58 0.58
CA GLN A 101 12.19 -5.84 1.30
C GLN A 101 11.24 -6.89 0.69
N LEU A 102 10.00 -6.48 0.37
CA LEU A 102 9.04 -7.35 -0.31
C LEU A 102 9.52 -7.80 -1.70
N TYR A 103 10.14 -6.89 -2.45
CA TYR A 103 10.71 -7.19 -3.76
C TYR A 103 11.87 -8.21 -3.67
N ARG A 104 12.78 -8.03 -2.70
CA ARG A 104 13.89 -8.96 -2.48
C ARG A 104 13.38 -10.34 -2.07
N ASP A 105 12.48 -10.41 -1.11
CA ASP A 105 11.85 -11.65 -0.65
C ASP A 105 11.21 -12.41 -1.82
N GLY A 106 10.44 -11.71 -2.67
CA GLY A 106 9.80 -12.33 -3.83
C GLY A 106 10.81 -12.92 -4.82
N HIS A 107 11.86 -12.17 -5.17
CA HIS A 107 12.90 -12.65 -6.05
C HIS A 107 13.73 -13.80 -5.46
N ASP A 108 14.10 -13.70 -4.18
CA ASP A 108 14.85 -14.75 -3.50
C ASP A 108 14.03 -16.04 -3.41
N THR A 109 12.72 -15.92 -3.16
CA THR A 109 11.78 -17.03 -3.15
C THR A 109 11.68 -17.70 -4.53
N GLU A 110 11.49 -16.90 -5.59
CA GLU A 110 11.44 -17.45 -6.98
C GLU A 110 12.75 -18.13 -7.38
N ARG A 111 13.86 -17.48 -7.07
CA ARG A 111 15.20 -18.07 -7.35
C ARG A 111 15.38 -19.38 -6.60
N TRP A 112 14.99 -19.44 -5.33
CA TRP A 112 15.09 -20.68 -4.55
C TRP A 112 14.24 -21.78 -5.18
N ASN A 113 12.98 -21.50 -5.51
CA ASN A 113 12.06 -22.45 -6.14
C ASN A 113 12.61 -22.98 -7.48
N HIS A 114 13.23 -22.08 -8.27
CA HIS A 114 13.84 -22.46 -9.53
C HIS A 114 15.02 -23.42 -9.36
N LEU A 115 15.82 -23.22 -8.31
CA LEU A 115 17.01 -24.04 -8.03
C LEU A 115 16.70 -25.33 -7.25
N HIS A 116 15.50 -25.45 -6.68
CA HIS A 116 15.07 -26.60 -5.88
C HIS A 116 13.74 -27.19 -6.39
N PRO A 117 13.70 -27.66 -7.65
CA PRO A 117 12.44 -28.06 -8.30
C PRO A 117 11.80 -29.31 -7.69
N ALA A 118 12.53 -30.08 -6.89
CA ALA A 118 12.03 -31.27 -6.19
C ALA A 118 11.51 -30.96 -4.77
N GLU A 119 11.73 -29.75 -4.29
CA GLU A 119 11.29 -29.33 -2.96
C GLU A 119 9.89 -28.69 -2.99
N THR A 120 9.24 -28.60 -1.84
CA THR A 120 7.98 -27.87 -1.71
C THR A 120 8.21 -26.38 -2.01
N PRO A 121 7.52 -25.80 -3.00
CA PRO A 121 7.72 -24.39 -3.34
C PRO A 121 7.48 -23.45 -2.15
N ARG A 122 8.39 -22.52 -1.97
CA ARG A 122 8.22 -21.39 -1.03
C ARG A 122 7.26 -20.37 -1.60
N VAL A 123 6.58 -19.64 -0.72
CA VAL A 123 5.62 -18.59 -1.08
C VAL A 123 6.22 -17.23 -0.70
N PRO A 124 6.26 -16.25 -1.62
CA PRO A 124 6.68 -14.89 -1.29
C PRO A 124 5.85 -14.30 -0.15
N TYR A 125 6.48 -13.53 0.72
CA TYR A 125 5.80 -12.99 1.91
C TYR A 125 4.57 -12.14 1.56
N VAL A 126 4.65 -11.30 0.54
CA VAL A 126 3.51 -10.50 0.07
C VAL A 126 2.34 -11.40 -0.40
N THR A 127 2.65 -12.50 -1.10
CA THR A 127 1.64 -13.49 -1.51
C THR A 127 1.01 -14.15 -0.28
N ALA A 128 1.82 -14.60 0.67
CA ALA A 128 1.34 -15.23 1.91
C ALA A 128 0.42 -14.29 2.72
N CYS A 129 0.70 -12.99 2.72
CA CYS A 129 -0.17 -11.99 3.37
C CYS A 129 -1.51 -11.79 2.66
N LEU A 130 -1.52 -11.85 1.33
CA LEU A 130 -2.65 -11.38 0.51
C LEU A 130 -3.42 -12.51 -0.20
N GLN A 131 -2.93 -13.75 -0.26
CA GLN A 131 -3.55 -14.83 -1.03
C GLN A 131 -5.00 -15.14 -0.63
N ASP A 132 -5.31 -14.99 0.66
CA ASP A 132 -6.66 -15.22 1.19
C ASP A 132 -7.42 -13.91 1.44
N ALA A 133 -6.83 -12.77 1.06
CA ALA A 133 -7.44 -11.46 1.24
C ALA A 133 -8.38 -11.15 0.05
N PRO A 134 -9.70 -11.03 0.30
CA PRO A 134 -10.66 -10.86 -0.79
C PRO A 134 -10.61 -9.46 -1.39
N GLY A 135 -11.01 -9.35 -2.67
CA GLY A 135 -11.29 -8.09 -3.35
C GLY A 135 -10.13 -7.55 -4.18
N VAL A 136 -10.19 -6.25 -4.45
CA VAL A 136 -9.23 -5.55 -5.31
C VAL A 136 -8.06 -5.00 -4.50
N PHE A 137 -6.90 -4.81 -5.16
CA PHE A 137 -5.67 -4.35 -4.52
C PHE A 137 -5.30 -2.96 -5.03
N VAL A 138 -5.13 -2.01 -4.10
CA VAL A 138 -4.72 -0.63 -4.41
C VAL A 138 -3.56 -0.25 -3.50
N ALA A 139 -2.44 0.14 -4.09
CA ALA A 139 -1.28 0.64 -3.37
C ALA A 139 -1.14 2.15 -3.59
N ALA A 140 -0.84 2.89 -2.53
CA ALA A 140 -0.57 4.31 -2.59
C ALA A 140 0.70 4.67 -1.83
N SER A 141 1.53 5.50 -2.43
CA SER A 141 2.84 5.88 -1.90
C SER A 141 3.18 7.30 -2.32
N ASP A 142 4.02 7.97 -1.56
CA ASP A 142 4.67 9.23 -1.92
C ASP A 142 5.95 9.04 -2.75
N TYR A 143 6.29 7.81 -3.10
CA TYR A 143 7.28 7.45 -4.12
C TYR A 143 6.64 7.30 -5.50
N VAL A 144 7.47 7.14 -6.54
CA VAL A 144 7.02 6.84 -7.90
C VAL A 144 6.22 5.54 -7.96
N LYS A 145 5.23 5.46 -8.86
CA LYS A 145 4.35 4.27 -9.03
C LYS A 145 5.12 2.98 -9.31
N ALA A 146 6.31 3.07 -9.88
CA ALA A 146 7.16 1.92 -10.14
C ALA A 146 7.56 1.17 -8.85
N LEU A 147 7.66 1.89 -7.70
CA LEU A 147 8.02 1.27 -6.43
C LEU A 147 6.94 0.31 -5.92
N PRO A 148 5.69 0.73 -5.66
CA PRO A 148 4.61 -0.22 -5.34
C PRO A 148 4.35 -1.20 -6.48
N GLY A 149 4.48 -0.78 -7.75
CA GLY A 149 4.34 -1.66 -8.91
C GLY A 149 5.34 -2.82 -8.95
N SER A 150 6.51 -2.67 -8.33
CA SER A 150 7.57 -3.68 -8.34
C SER A 150 7.17 -5.02 -7.71
N ILE A 151 6.18 -5.04 -6.82
CA ILE A 151 5.69 -6.27 -6.17
C ILE A 151 4.46 -6.87 -6.86
N SER A 152 3.94 -6.26 -7.92
CA SER A 152 2.65 -6.61 -8.53
C SER A 152 2.56 -8.07 -8.98
N ARG A 153 3.68 -8.68 -9.39
CA ARG A 153 3.72 -10.09 -9.85
C ARG A 153 3.42 -11.11 -8.74
N TRP A 154 3.57 -10.74 -7.48
CA TRP A 154 3.32 -11.59 -6.31
C TRP A 154 2.03 -11.26 -5.58
N VAL A 155 1.32 -10.21 -6.00
CA VAL A 155 -0.02 -9.89 -5.49
C VAL A 155 -1.03 -10.81 -6.19
N PRO A 156 -1.97 -11.45 -5.47
CA PRO A 156 -2.90 -12.43 -6.04
C PRO A 156 -4.02 -11.80 -6.88
N GLY A 157 -3.75 -10.72 -7.57
CA GLY A 157 -4.68 -10.00 -8.42
C GLY A 157 -4.02 -8.77 -9.05
N ARG A 158 -4.81 -7.98 -9.78
CA ARG A 158 -4.29 -6.76 -10.37
C ARG A 158 -4.06 -5.69 -9.30
N LEU A 159 -2.83 -5.24 -9.14
CA LEU A 159 -2.48 -4.12 -8.27
C LEU A 159 -2.63 -2.80 -9.03
N ALA A 160 -3.49 -1.91 -8.52
CA ALA A 160 -3.54 -0.51 -8.94
C ALA A 160 -2.56 0.29 -8.08
N SER A 161 -1.60 0.97 -8.71
CA SER A 161 -0.57 1.75 -7.99
C SER A 161 -0.77 3.24 -8.18
N LEU A 162 -0.83 3.99 -7.08
CA LEU A 162 -0.80 5.44 -7.01
C LEU A 162 0.55 5.90 -6.45
N GLY A 163 1.11 6.96 -7.02
CA GLY A 163 2.42 7.46 -6.62
C GLY A 163 2.73 8.81 -7.22
N THR A 164 3.84 9.41 -6.81
CA THR A 164 4.27 10.76 -7.19
C THR A 164 5.22 10.72 -8.38
N ASP A 165 4.67 10.46 -9.57
CA ASP A 165 5.44 10.50 -10.81
C ASP A 165 5.55 11.94 -11.33
N GLY A 166 6.62 12.22 -12.08
CA GLY A 166 6.89 13.55 -12.66
C GLY A 166 7.88 14.37 -11.81
N PHE A 167 7.90 15.68 -12.05
CA PHE A 167 8.79 16.59 -11.32
C PHE A 167 8.23 16.93 -9.94
N GLY A 168 9.14 17.03 -8.95
CA GLY A 168 8.79 17.51 -7.62
C GLY A 168 8.28 18.95 -7.64
N ARG A 169 7.36 19.27 -6.73
CA ARG A 169 6.76 20.60 -6.60
C ARG A 169 6.80 21.08 -5.17
N SER A 170 6.74 22.40 -4.98
CA SER A 170 6.68 23.05 -3.69
C SER A 170 5.28 23.60 -3.46
N GLU A 171 4.55 23.04 -2.54
CA GLU A 171 3.20 23.45 -2.14
C GLU A 171 2.84 22.82 -0.78
N SER A 172 1.67 23.14 -0.26
CA SER A 172 1.14 22.47 0.92
C SER A 172 0.98 20.96 0.68
N ARG A 173 1.10 20.14 1.73
CA ARG A 173 0.98 18.68 1.61
C ARG A 173 -0.36 18.23 1.03
N ALA A 174 -1.44 18.91 1.39
CA ALA A 174 -2.77 18.62 0.86
C ALA A 174 -2.83 18.89 -0.64
N ALA A 175 -2.31 20.02 -1.11
CA ALA A 175 -2.25 20.36 -2.52
C ALA A 175 -1.34 19.41 -3.32
N LEU A 176 -0.19 19.00 -2.74
CA LEU A 176 0.71 18.05 -3.39
C LEU A 176 0.07 16.65 -3.51
N ARG A 177 -0.62 16.17 -2.48
CA ARG A 177 -1.33 14.88 -2.52
C ARG A 177 -2.47 14.88 -3.51
N ASP A 178 -3.21 15.99 -3.61
CA ASP A 178 -4.21 16.17 -4.66
C ASP A 178 -3.55 16.20 -6.03
N PHE A 179 -2.50 17.01 -6.22
CA PHE A 179 -1.79 17.14 -7.49
C PHE A 179 -1.27 15.79 -7.99
N PHE A 180 -0.60 15.01 -7.14
CA PHE A 180 -0.04 13.70 -7.47
C PHE A 180 -1.03 12.52 -7.37
N GLU A 181 -2.29 12.80 -7.03
CA GLU A 181 -3.37 11.79 -7.00
C GLU A 181 -3.11 10.66 -5.98
N VAL A 182 -2.57 11.01 -4.80
CA VAL A 182 -2.24 10.05 -3.74
C VAL A 182 -3.01 10.32 -2.43
N ASP A 183 -3.98 11.23 -2.45
CA ASP A 183 -4.86 11.49 -1.32
C ASP A 183 -5.97 10.43 -1.18
N ALA A 184 -6.73 10.51 -0.08
CA ALA A 184 -7.81 9.58 0.22
C ALA A 184 -8.90 9.52 -0.86
N ARG A 185 -9.15 10.65 -1.56
CA ARG A 185 -10.15 10.74 -2.62
C ARG A 185 -9.74 9.91 -3.83
N HIS A 186 -8.48 10.05 -4.27
CA HIS A 186 -7.94 9.31 -5.39
C HIS A 186 -7.75 7.81 -5.07
N ILE A 187 -7.37 7.46 -3.83
CA ILE A 187 -7.33 6.06 -3.37
C ILE A 187 -8.74 5.45 -3.42
N THR A 188 -9.77 6.19 -2.97
CA THR A 188 -11.17 5.77 -3.05
C THR A 188 -11.60 5.56 -4.50
N LEU A 189 -11.35 6.54 -5.38
CA LEU A 189 -11.70 6.45 -6.80
C LEU A 189 -10.98 5.28 -7.50
N ALA A 190 -9.68 5.09 -7.24
CA ALA A 190 -8.92 3.96 -7.79
C ALA A 190 -9.49 2.61 -7.36
N THR A 191 -9.94 2.51 -6.09
CA THR A 191 -10.58 1.31 -5.55
C THR A 191 -11.91 1.01 -6.26
N LEU A 192 -12.77 2.01 -6.39
CA LEU A 192 -14.04 1.86 -7.11
C LEU A 192 -13.83 1.55 -8.59
N GLY A 193 -12.85 2.18 -9.23
CA GLY A 193 -12.44 1.85 -10.59
C GLY A 193 -11.90 0.44 -10.75
N ALA A 194 -11.17 -0.08 -9.74
CA ALA A 194 -10.72 -1.47 -9.73
C ALA A 194 -11.91 -2.44 -9.58
N LEU A 195 -12.84 -2.17 -8.67
CA LEU A 195 -14.08 -2.94 -8.51
C LEU A 195 -14.94 -2.93 -9.77
N HIS A 196 -15.01 -1.79 -10.47
CA HIS A 196 -15.72 -1.70 -11.75
C HIS A 196 -15.08 -2.58 -12.83
N ARG A 197 -13.74 -2.57 -12.94
CA ARG A 197 -13.03 -3.45 -13.89
C ARG A 197 -13.27 -4.94 -13.63
N GLU A 198 -13.57 -5.31 -12.39
CA GLU A 198 -13.97 -6.68 -12.00
C GLU A 198 -15.50 -6.90 -12.08
N CYS A 199 -16.25 -5.97 -12.68
CA CYS A 199 -17.71 -6.03 -12.79
C CYS A 199 -18.44 -6.16 -11.45
N LYS A 200 -17.83 -5.68 -10.36
CA LYS A 200 -18.43 -5.70 -9.01
C LYS A 200 -19.31 -4.48 -8.74
N VAL A 201 -19.01 -3.36 -9.37
CA VAL A 201 -19.82 -2.13 -9.31
C VAL A 201 -20.07 -1.57 -10.71
N GLN A 202 -21.18 -0.87 -10.88
CA GLN A 202 -21.55 -0.23 -12.14
C GLN A 202 -20.75 1.07 -12.34
N ILE A 203 -20.60 1.50 -13.60
CA ILE A 203 -19.82 2.70 -13.95
C ILE A 203 -20.37 3.97 -13.30
N GLU A 204 -21.68 4.03 -13.09
CA GLU A 204 -22.39 5.16 -12.46
C GLU A 204 -21.92 5.40 -11.02
N VAL A 205 -21.48 4.33 -10.31
CA VAL A 205 -20.90 4.46 -8.97
C VAL A 205 -19.56 5.20 -9.05
N VAL A 206 -18.72 4.88 -10.04
CA VAL A 206 -17.42 5.55 -10.24
C VAL A 206 -17.64 7.00 -10.66
N GLN A 207 -18.57 7.27 -11.58
CA GLN A 207 -18.92 8.63 -12.01
C GLN A 207 -19.48 9.47 -10.85
N ARG A 208 -20.33 8.88 -10.00
CA ARG A 208 -20.83 9.53 -8.80
C ARG A 208 -19.68 9.87 -7.85
N ALA A 209 -18.77 8.91 -7.61
CA ALA A 209 -17.61 9.12 -6.75
C ALA A 209 -16.72 10.25 -7.23
N MET A 210 -16.48 10.40 -8.53
CA MET A 210 -15.73 11.55 -9.07
C MET A 210 -16.38 12.88 -8.69
N ARG A 211 -17.71 12.99 -8.77
CA ARG A 211 -18.44 14.21 -8.37
C ARG A 211 -18.43 14.41 -6.84
N ASP A 212 -18.75 13.36 -6.08
CA ASP A 212 -18.87 13.42 -4.61
C ASP A 212 -17.51 13.71 -3.93
N LEU A 213 -16.41 13.35 -4.59
CA LEU A 213 -15.04 13.55 -4.12
C LEU A 213 -14.39 14.79 -4.75
N GLU A 214 -15.13 15.54 -5.58
CA GLU A 214 -14.66 16.76 -6.25
C GLU A 214 -13.35 16.53 -7.05
N ILE A 215 -13.26 15.39 -7.74
CA ILE A 215 -12.11 15.06 -8.59
C ILE A 215 -12.34 15.63 -9.99
N ASN A 216 -11.43 16.49 -10.44
CA ASN A 216 -11.46 17.06 -11.79
C ASN A 216 -10.85 16.06 -12.80
N PRO A 217 -11.64 15.47 -13.73
CA PRO A 217 -11.12 14.55 -14.73
C PRO A 217 -10.20 15.23 -15.78
N GLU A 218 -10.33 16.55 -15.95
CA GLU A 218 -9.54 17.33 -16.92
C GLU A 218 -8.26 17.92 -16.29
N LYS A 219 -7.91 17.48 -15.09
CA LYS A 219 -6.68 17.86 -14.42
C LYS A 219 -5.47 17.41 -15.24
N VAL A 220 -4.45 18.26 -15.31
CA VAL A 220 -3.19 17.94 -16.01
C VAL A 220 -2.55 16.70 -15.38
N ASN A 221 -2.11 15.77 -16.22
CA ASN A 221 -1.39 14.60 -15.77
C ASN A 221 -0.06 15.01 -15.09
N PRO A 222 0.20 14.67 -13.82
CA PRO A 222 1.42 15.06 -13.11
C PRO A 222 2.72 14.68 -13.81
N VAL A 223 2.72 13.61 -14.59
CA VAL A 223 3.91 13.15 -15.36
C VAL A 223 4.25 14.12 -16.48
N LEU A 224 3.26 14.87 -16.99
CA LEU A 224 3.39 15.77 -18.15
C LEU A 224 3.42 17.26 -17.76
N ALA A 225 3.28 17.56 -16.47
CA ALA A 225 3.12 18.94 -15.96
C ALA A 225 4.44 19.57 -15.52
#